data_14628014663738b2121b6608f92b4b91
#
_entry.id   14628014663738b2121b6608f92b4b91
#
_cell.length_a   1.000
_cell.length_b   1.000
_cell.length_c   1.000
_cell.angle_alpha   90.00
_cell.angle_beta   90.00
_cell.angle_gamma   90.00
#
_symmetry.space_group_name_H-M   'P 1'
#
loop_
_entity.id
_entity.type
_entity.pdbx_description
1 polymer ?
#
loop_
_entity_poly.entity_id
_entity_poly.type
_entity_poly.pdbx_seq_one_letter_code
_entity_poly.pdbx_strand_id
1 'polypeptide(L)'
;MLKQFYISTLNFIIFVVLIIGLCLSSLSWANFKKIYQVGEINIYGTNFFDRSIIEEKSSILKSSNILNSNLKNHKIEILQFDHIVDCKISRQFPSTINITIYEREPIALISSDELIILDSNGICLPVEYCDLSLPILTNFKTNPELYPKGSKTASTNVMSSVALMKFTKDSHPIIYDEISEFVFNENSEYEIIL
;
A
#
# COMPACT_ATOMS: atom_id res chain seq x y z
N MET A 1 48.26 4.33 46.74
CA MET A 1 46.97 4.76 46.11
C MET A 1 47.05 4.83 44.59
N LEU A 2 47.95 5.56 43.99
CA LEU A 2 48.06 5.71 42.52
C LEU A 2 48.20 4.38 41.74
N LYS A 3 49.02 3.46 42.23
CA LYS A 3 49.27 2.15 41.60
C LYS A 3 48.00 1.24 41.55
N GLN A 4 47.19 1.26 42.61
CA GLN A 4 45.93 0.53 42.66
C GLN A 4 44.87 1.14 41.73
N PHE A 5 44.84 2.43 41.63
CA PHE A 5 43.97 3.16 40.69
C PHE A 5 44.30 2.81 39.24
N TYR A 6 45.59 2.81 38.88
CA TYR A 6 46.06 2.40 37.53
C TYR A 6 45.71 0.98 37.19
N ILE A 7 45.84 0.03 38.11
CA ILE A 7 45.49 -1.39 37.88
C ILE A 7 43.99 -1.53 37.70
N SER A 8 43.16 -0.80 38.48
CA SER A 8 41.69 -0.86 38.34
C SER A 8 41.23 -0.27 37.02
N THR A 9 41.79 0.84 36.56
CA THR A 9 41.44 1.42 35.25
C THR A 9 41.90 0.54 34.09
N LEU A 10 43.08 -0.08 34.18
CA LEU A 10 43.55 -1.03 33.16
C LEU A 10 42.64 -2.25 33.05
N ASN A 11 42.27 -2.83 34.20
CA ASN A 11 41.34 -3.97 34.20
C ASN A 11 39.97 -3.61 33.64
N PHE A 12 39.46 -2.43 33.92
CA PHE A 12 38.20 -1.91 33.34
C PHE A 12 38.32 -1.76 31.81
N ILE A 13 39.39 -1.20 31.31
CA ILE A 13 39.63 -1.09 29.85
C ILE A 13 39.72 -2.46 29.20
N ILE A 14 40.43 -3.41 29.79
CA ILE A 14 40.52 -4.80 29.26
C ILE A 14 39.14 -5.41 29.24
N PHE A 15 38.33 -5.26 30.27
CA PHE A 15 36.98 -5.78 30.35
C PHE A 15 36.09 -5.21 29.25
N VAL A 16 36.12 -3.90 29.00
CA VAL A 16 35.39 -3.24 27.93
C VAL A 16 35.82 -3.75 26.55
N VAL A 17 37.12 -3.91 26.30
CA VAL A 17 37.67 -4.43 25.04
C VAL A 17 37.20 -5.87 24.81
N LEU A 18 37.18 -6.70 25.85
CA LEU A 18 36.67 -8.07 25.75
C LEU A 18 35.18 -8.12 25.42
N ILE A 19 34.36 -7.27 26.04
CA ILE A 19 32.93 -7.18 25.71
C ILE A 19 32.74 -6.77 24.26
N ILE A 20 33.44 -5.73 23.80
CA ILE A 20 33.35 -5.28 22.41
C ILE A 20 33.78 -6.41 21.45
N GLY A 21 34.88 -7.13 21.76
CA GLY A 21 35.35 -8.26 20.97
C GLY A 21 34.30 -9.38 20.89
N LEU A 22 33.66 -9.72 21.99
CA LEU A 22 32.56 -10.71 22.03
C LEU A 22 31.35 -10.26 21.21
N CYS A 23 30.94 -8.99 21.32
CA CYS A 23 29.84 -8.43 20.53
C CYS A 23 30.13 -8.50 19.02
N LEU A 24 31.33 -8.06 18.60
CA LEU A 24 31.73 -8.10 17.20
C LEU A 24 31.83 -9.54 16.67
N SER A 25 32.38 -10.47 17.45
CA SER A 25 32.44 -11.89 17.09
C SER A 25 31.04 -12.50 16.94
N SER A 26 30.12 -12.19 17.85
CA SER A 26 28.72 -12.63 17.79
C SER A 26 28.01 -12.10 16.53
N LEU A 27 28.16 -10.82 16.21
CA LEU A 27 27.59 -10.22 14.99
C LEU A 27 28.18 -10.85 13.72
N SER A 28 29.49 -11.07 13.71
CA SER A 28 30.19 -11.73 12.59
C SER A 28 29.65 -13.15 12.37
N TRP A 29 29.50 -13.92 13.45
CA TRP A 29 28.93 -15.28 13.41
C TRP A 29 27.48 -15.28 12.92
N ALA A 30 26.66 -14.35 13.40
CA ALA A 30 25.25 -14.21 12.98
C ALA A 30 25.14 -13.87 11.48
N ASN A 31 26.00 -13.00 10.97
CA ASN A 31 26.09 -12.70 9.53
C ASN A 31 26.57 -13.91 8.71
N PHE A 32 27.56 -14.65 9.19
CA PHE A 32 28.03 -15.89 8.55
C PHE A 32 26.92 -16.94 8.44
N LYS A 33 26.13 -17.10 9.47
CA LYS A 33 24.97 -18.01 9.49
C LYS A 33 23.75 -17.47 8.72
N LYS A 34 23.83 -16.26 8.15
CA LYS A 34 22.76 -15.61 7.41
C LYS A 34 21.46 -15.45 8.23
N ILE A 35 21.58 -15.37 9.56
CA ILE A 35 20.44 -15.29 10.48
C ILE A 35 19.58 -14.06 10.16
N TYR A 36 20.20 -12.96 9.75
CA TYR A 36 19.55 -11.71 9.39
C TYR A 36 19.27 -11.56 7.89
N GLN A 37 19.38 -12.63 7.11
CA GLN A 37 18.98 -12.62 5.72
C GLN A 37 17.44 -12.72 5.64
N VAL A 38 16.82 -11.85 4.83
CA VAL A 38 15.36 -11.89 4.60
C VAL A 38 15.01 -13.21 3.93
N GLY A 39 14.32 -14.06 4.66
CA GLY A 39 13.83 -15.37 4.19
C GLY A 39 12.36 -15.34 3.80
N GLU A 40 11.55 -14.50 4.49
CA GLU A 40 10.11 -14.47 4.31
C GLU A 40 9.61 -13.03 4.16
N ILE A 41 8.65 -12.85 3.26
CA ILE A 41 7.93 -11.58 3.05
C ILE A 41 6.45 -11.89 3.11
N ASN A 42 5.78 -11.32 4.10
CA ASN A 42 4.34 -11.45 4.28
C ASN A 42 3.65 -10.20 3.77
N ILE A 43 2.69 -10.39 2.87
CA ILE A 43 1.90 -9.30 2.27
C ILE A 43 0.46 -9.45 2.72
N TYR A 44 -0.11 -8.36 3.21
CA TYR A 44 -1.47 -8.27 3.74
C TYR A 44 -2.21 -7.11 3.10
N GLY A 45 -3.54 -7.20 3.02
CA GLY A 45 -4.42 -6.11 2.61
C GLY A 45 -4.56 -5.95 1.10
N THR A 46 -4.27 -7.01 0.33
CA THR A 46 -4.56 -7.08 -1.11
C THR A 46 -5.91 -7.78 -1.29
N ASN A 47 -6.96 -7.01 -1.57
CA ASN A 47 -8.32 -7.49 -1.74
C ASN A 47 -8.78 -7.41 -3.19
N PHE A 48 -8.42 -6.35 -3.89
CA PHE A 48 -8.85 -6.03 -5.25
C PHE A 48 -7.74 -6.19 -6.27
N PHE A 49 -6.49 -6.09 -5.83
CA PHE A 49 -5.32 -6.10 -6.70
C PHE A 49 -4.57 -7.43 -6.63
N ASP A 50 -3.98 -7.86 -7.75
CA ASP A 50 -3.22 -9.11 -7.77
C ASP A 50 -1.97 -9.00 -6.88
N ARG A 51 -2.01 -9.76 -5.79
CA ARG A 51 -0.92 -9.88 -4.84
C ARG A 51 0.41 -10.25 -5.48
N SER A 52 0.38 -10.99 -6.59
CA SER A 52 1.60 -11.46 -7.28
C SER A 52 2.48 -10.30 -7.74
N ILE A 53 1.90 -9.16 -8.11
CA ILE A 53 2.62 -7.96 -8.55
C ILE A 53 3.45 -7.37 -7.41
N ILE A 54 2.86 -7.33 -6.20
CA ILE A 54 3.57 -6.86 -5.01
C ILE A 54 4.64 -7.87 -4.58
N GLU A 55 4.36 -9.17 -4.71
CA GLU A 55 5.35 -10.24 -4.42
C GLU A 55 6.56 -10.14 -5.35
N GLU A 56 6.34 -9.95 -6.64
CA GLU A 56 7.40 -9.77 -7.63
C GLU A 56 8.24 -8.53 -7.30
N LYS A 57 7.60 -7.38 -7.09
CA LYS A 57 8.27 -6.14 -6.73
C LYS A 57 9.06 -6.26 -5.42
N SER A 58 8.52 -7.00 -4.45
CA SER A 58 9.15 -7.22 -3.15
C SER A 58 10.23 -8.29 -3.16
N SER A 59 10.33 -9.09 -4.21
CA SER A 59 11.31 -10.16 -4.34
C SER A 59 12.76 -9.67 -4.22
N ILE A 60 13.03 -8.42 -4.59
CA ILE A 60 14.35 -7.78 -4.46
C ILE A 60 14.82 -7.69 -2.99
N LEU A 61 13.91 -7.71 -2.04
CA LEU A 61 14.24 -7.73 -0.61
C LEU A 61 14.67 -9.11 -0.14
N LYS A 62 14.28 -10.19 -0.83
CA LYS A 62 14.68 -11.54 -0.51
C LYS A 62 16.21 -11.65 -0.63
N SER A 63 16.81 -12.34 0.30
CA SER A 63 18.27 -12.50 0.38
C SER A 63 19.06 -11.24 0.74
N SER A 64 18.42 -10.09 0.93
CA SER A 64 19.07 -8.91 1.52
C SER A 64 19.23 -9.08 3.04
N ASN A 65 20.13 -8.29 3.65
CA ASN A 65 20.21 -8.25 5.11
C ASN A 65 19.10 -7.36 5.67
N ILE A 66 18.26 -7.92 6.54
CA ILE A 66 17.09 -7.22 7.11
C ILE A 66 17.48 -5.93 7.86
N LEU A 67 18.69 -5.87 8.44
CA LEU A 67 19.18 -4.69 9.15
C LEU A 67 19.49 -3.52 8.21
N ASN A 68 20.01 -3.83 7.01
CA ASN A 68 20.51 -2.87 6.03
C ASN A 68 19.55 -2.61 4.88
N SER A 69 18.46 -3.39 4.77
CA SER A 69 17.46 -3.21 3.71
C SER A 69 16.80 -1.84 3.77
N ASN A 70 16.76 -1.13 2.64
CA ASN A 70 16.16 0.21 2.56
C ASN A 70 14.65 0.11 2.34
N LEU A 71 13.90 -0.14 3.43
CA LEU A 71 12.45 -0.28 3.39
C LEU A 71 11.74 1.03 2.99
N LYS A 72 12.39 2.18 3.22
CA LYS A 72 11.80 3.48 2.85
C LYS A 72 11.73 3.64 1.33
N ASN A 73 12.79 3.30 0.62
CA ASN A 73 12.79 3.35 -0.84
C ASN A 73 11.80 2.34 -1.41
N HIS A 74 11.75 1.15 -0.84
CA HIS A 74 10.81 0.12 -1.26
C HIS A 74 9.34 0.55 -1.06
N LYS A 75 9.03 1.24 0.05
CA LYS A 75 7.72 1.87 0.25
C LYS A 75 7.39 2.85 -0.88
N ILE A 76 8.34 3.71 -1.27
CA ILE A 76 8.15 4.68 -2.36
C ILE A 76 7.86 3.96 -3.68
N GLU A 77 8.55 2.85 -3.95
CA GLU A 77 8.32 2.05 -5.16
C GLU A 77 6.95 1.40 -5.20
N ILE A 78 6.45 0.91 -4.05
CA ILE A 78 5.09 0.36 -3.93
C ILE A 78 4.03 1.46 -4.10
N LEU A 79 4.26 2.66 -3.57
CA LEU A 79 3.34 3.78 -3.70
C LEU A 79 3.25 4.38 -5.12
N GLN A 80 4.05 3.89 -6.08
CA GLN A 80 3.91 4.24 -7.49
C GLN A 80 2.73 3.53 -8.17
N PHE A 81 2.14 2.53 -7.56
CA PHE A 81 0.93 1.89 -8.06
C PHE A 81 -0.30 2.73 -7.75
N ASP A 82 -1.04 3.14 -8.77
CA ASP A 82 -2.17 4.08 -8.68
C ASP A 82 -3.31 3.59 -7.75
N HIS A 83 -3.46 2.28 -7.63
CA HIS A 83 -4.48 1.64 -6.78
C HIS A 83 -4.09 1.56 -5.30
N ILE A 84 -2.87 1.95 -4.92
CA ILE A 84 -2.42 1.92 -3.53
C ILE A 84 -2.52 3.31 -2.91
N VAL A 85 -3.22 3.40 -1.76
CA VAL A 85 -3.31 4.65 -0.97
C VAL A 85 -2.08 4.81 -0.09
N ASP A 86 -1.71 3.76 0.60
CA ASP A 86 -0.55 3.72 1.50
C ASP A 86 -0.04 2.29 1.66
N CYS A 87 1.19 2.15 2.14
CA CYS A 87 1.70 0.88 2.59
C CYS A 87 2.53 1.03 3.86
N LYS A 88 2.47 0.04 4.73
CA LYS A 88 3.28 -0.05 5.94
C LYS A 88 4.23 -1.23 5.80
N ILE A 89 5.54 -0.96 5.89
CA ILE A 89 6.56 -2.01 5.84
C ILE A 89 7.26 -2.06 7.19
N SER A 90 7.32 -3.24 7.78
CA SER A 90 7.95 -3.47 9.08
C SER A 90 8.85 -4.69 9.07
N ARG A 91 9.90 -4.63 9.92
CA ARG A 91 10.80 -5.76 10.14
C ARG A 91 10.29 -6.59 11.30
N GLN A 92 10.21 -7.88 11.09
CA GLN A 92 10.00 -8.87 12.14
C GLN A 92 11.25 -9.74 12.22
N PHE A 93 12.08 -9.46 13.22
CA PHE A 93 13.33 -10.19 13.40
C PHE A 93 13.07 -11.67 13.67
N PRO A 94 14.01 -12.57 13.23
CA PRO A 94 15.30 -12.21 12.63
C PRO A 94 15.30 -12.01 11.11
N SER A 95 14.31 -12.51 10.35
CA SER A 95 14.41 -12.69 8.90
C SER A 95 13.12 -12.41 8.12
N THR A 96 12.07 -11.84 8.74
CA THR A 96 10.77 -11.63 8.11
C THR A 96 10.50 -10.14 7.89
N ILE A 97 9.95 -9.79 6.72
CA ILE A 97 9.42 -8.46 6.41
C ILE A 97 7.91 -8.58 6.24
N ASN A 98 7.17 -7.74 6.94
CA ASN A 98 5.72 -7.63 6.80
C ASN A 98 5.38 -6.36 6.02
N ILE A 99 4.61 -6.51 4.95
CA ILE A 99 4.11 -5.43 4.10
C ILE A 99 2.59 -5.43 4.22
N THR A 100 2.03 -4.35 4.72
CA THR A 100 0.57 -4.14 4.76
C THR A 100 0.24 -3.09 3.72
N ILE A 101 -0.59 -3.47 2.76
CA ILE A 101 -1.07 -2.61 1.67
C ILE A 101 -2.44 -2.04 2.07
N TYR A 102 -2.64 -0.76 1.78
CA TYR A 102 -3.93 -0.10 1.87
C TYR A 102 -4.34 0.27 0.45
N GLU A 103 -5.26 -0.52 -0.10
CA GLU A 103 -5.77 -0.33 -1.47
C GLU A 103 -6.83 0.77 -1.52
N ARG A 104 -6.99 1.36 -2.70
CA ARG A 104 -8.14 2.20 -3.00
C ARG A 104 -9.36 1.33 -3.19
N GLU A 105 -10.45 1.73 -2.56
CA GLU A 105 -11.72 1.03 -2.69
C GLU A 105 -12.51 1.59 -3.87
N PRO A 106 -12.78 0.79 -4.90
CA PRO A 106 -13.59 1.20 -6.01
C PRO A 106 -15.06 1.41 -5.57
N ILE A 107 -15.73 2.42 -6.17
CA ILE A 107 -17.09 2.79 -5.78
C ILE A 107 -18.04 2.88 -6.96
N ALA A 108 -17.54 3.13 -8.16
CA ALA A 108 -18.38 3.27 -9.34
C ALA A 108 -17.61 2.99 -10.62
N LEU A 109 -18.35 2.65 -11.67
CA LEU A 109 -17.86 2.48 -13.03
C LEU A 109 -18.43 3.61 -13.91
N ILE A 110 -17.65 4.05 -14.91
CA ILE A 110 -18.15 4.84 -16.03
C ILE A 110 -18.03 3.98 -17.26
N SER A 111 -19.16 3.76 -17.96
CA SER A 111 -19.20 3.08 -19.25
C SER A 111 -18.84 4.09 -20.34
N SER A 112 -17.67 3.92 -20.94
CA SER A 112 -17.18 4.65 -22.10
C SER A 112 -16.55 3.67 -23.10
N ASP A 113 -15.79 4.14 -24.09
CA ASP A 113 -15.03 3.27 -24.99
C ASP A 113 -14.06 2.35 -24.21
N GLU A 114 -13.50 2.88 -23.11
CA GLU A 114 -12.80 2.09 -22.10
C GLU A 114 -13.55 2.19 -20.78
N LEU A 115 -13.61 1.08 -20.04
CA LEU A 115 -14.20 1.04 -18.70
C LEU A 115 -13.34 1.86 -17.75
N ILE A 116 -13.94 2.84 -17.07
CA ILE A 116 -13.26 3.69 -16.09
C ILE A 116 -13.77 3.33 -14.71
N ILE A 117 -12.88 2.96 -13.81
CA ILE A 117 -13.19 2.65 -12.43
C ILE A 117 -12.86 3.87 -11.58
N LEU A 118 -13.72 4.25 -10.65
CA LEU A 118 -13.51 5.38 -9.74
C LEU A 118 -13.47 4.89 -8.29
N ASP A 119 -12.51 5.46 -7.52
CA ASP A 119 -12.52 5.32 -6.08
C ASP A 119 -13.44 6.35 -5.39
N SER A 120 -13.61 6.22 -4.08
CA SER A 120 -14.44 7.12 -3.26
C SER A 120 -13.96 8.59 -3.21
N ASN A 121 -12.80 8.89 -3.76
CA ASN A 121 -12.24 10.23 -3.89
C ASN A 121 -12.29 10.76 -5.33
N GLY A 122 -12.86 9.98 -6.27
CA GLY A 122 -12.93 10.27 -7.69
C GLY A 122 -11.61 10.09 -8.43
N ILE A 123 -10.74 9.22 -7.94
CA ILE A 123 -9.50 8.85 -8.62
C ILE A 123 -9.80 7.72 -9.61
N CYS A 124 -9.33 7.88 -10.84
CA CYS A 124 -9.47 6.90 -11.91
C CYS A 124 -8.49 5.74 -11.70
N LEU A 125 -9.02 4.55 -11.46
CA LEU A 125 -8.24 3.34 -11.22
C LEU A 125 -7.99 2.57 -12.52
N PRO A 126 -6.90 1.81 -12.64
CA PRO A 126 -6.65 0.94 -13.78
C PRO A 126 -7.68 -0.22 -13.83
N VAL A 127 -7.93 -0.72 -15.05
CA VAL A 127 -9.02 -1.69 -15.36
C VAL A 127 -8.74 -3.12 -14.84
N GLU A 128 -7.65 -3.34 -14.14
CA GLU A 128 -7.25 -4.66 -13.63
C GLU A 128 -8.17 -5.23 -12.52
N TYR A 129 -9.19 -4.47 -12.14
CA TYR A 129 -10.24 -4.83 -11.17
C TYR A 129 -11.41 -5.56 -11.87
N CYS A 130 -11.17 -6.74 -12.39
CA CYS A 130 -12.07 -7.35 -13.38
C CYS A 130 -13.39 -7.95 -12.87
N ASP A 131 -13.67 -8.02 -11.57
CA ASP A 131 -14.84 -8.76 -11.03
C ASP A 131 -15.68 -7.95 -10.03
N LEU A 132 -15.89 -6.67 -10.32
CA LEU A 132 -16.57 -5.78 -9.39
C LEU A 132 -18.05 -5.56 -9.80
N SER A 133 -18.97 -5.99 -8.95
CA SER A 133 -20.38 -5.56 -8.97
C SER A 133 -20.44 -4.12 -8.43
N LEU A 134 -20.23 -3.13 -9.30
CA LEU A 134 -20.27 -1.73 -8.95
C LEU A 134 -21.34 -0.99 -9.74
N PRO A 135 -21.99 0.03 -9.15
CA PRO A 135 -22.91 0.90 -9.86
C PRO A 135 -22.26 1.55 -11.08
N ILE A 136 -22.99 1.64 -12.18
CA ILE A 136 -22.53 2.26 -13.42
C ILE A 136 -23.02 3.71 -13.47
N LEU A 137 -22.12 4.65 -13.70
CA LEU A 137 -22.45 6.04 -13.99
C LEU A 137 -22.76 6.18 -15.48
N THR A 138 -23.97 6.58 -15.82
CA THR A 138 -24.45 6.72 -17.20
C THR A 138 -24.83 8.18 -17.53
N ASN A 139 -24.77 8.52 -18.81
CA ASN A 139 -25.02 9.87 -19.36
C ASN A 139 -23.99 10.94 -18.92
N PHE A 140 -22.81 10.54 -18.47
CA PHE A 140 -21.72 11.45 -18.21
C PHE A 140 -20.86 11.66 -19.47
N LYS A 141 -20.23 12.83 -19.56
CA LYS A 141 -19.25 13.07 -20.62
C LYS A 141 -18.09 12.10 -20.47
N THR A 142 -17.77 11.39 -21.56
CA THR A 142 -16.73 10.34 -21.58
C THR A 142 -15.42 10.79 -22.25
N ASN A 143 -15.20 12.13 -22.39
CA ASN A 143 -13.93 12.63 -22.91
C ASN A 143 -12.76 12.12 -22.07
N PRO A 144 -11.76 11.40 -22.64
CA PRO A 144 -10.63 10.83 -21.91
C PRO A 144 -9.84 11.84 -21.07
N GLU A 145 -9.78 13.11 -21.51
CA GLU A 145 -9.10 14.17 -20.76
C GLU A 145 -9.71 14.44 -19.37
N LEU A 146 -10.97 14.05 -19.17
CA LEU A 146 -11.64 14.18 -17.87
C LEU A 146 -11.24 13.10 -16.88
N TYR A 147 -10.63 12.02 -17.35
CA TYR A 147 -10.37 10.80 -16.56
C TYR A 147 -8.92 10.33 -16.66
N PRO A 148 -7.95 11.15 -16.23
CA PRO A 148 -6.55 10.76 -16.24
C PRO A 148 -6.30 9.62 -15.29
N LYS A 149 -5.70 8.51 -15.78
CA LYS A 149 -5.38 7.32 -14.97
C LYS A 149 -4.51 7.69 -13.77
N GLY A 150 -4.80 7.12 -12.61
CA GLY A 150 -4.10 7.39 -11.35
C GLY A 150 -4.36 8.77 -10.75
N SER A 151 -5.19 9.60 -11.38
CA SER A 151 -5.46 10.96 -10.95
C SER A 151 -6.97 11.20 -10.75
N LYS A 152 -7.26 12.30 -10.11
CA LYS A 152 -8.65 12.69 -9.83
C LYS A 152 -9.35 13.13 -11.11
N THR A 153 -10.59 12.66 -11.32
CA THR A 153 -11.42 13.12 -12.44
C THR A 153 -11.61 14.63 -12.44
N ALA A 154 -11.54 15.24 -13.61
CA ALA A 154 -11.83 16.67 -13.81
C ALA A 154 -13.33 16.97 -13.95
N SER A 155 -14.19 15.95 -14.04
CA SER A 155 -15.65 16.11 -14.14
C SER A 155 -16.29 16.43 -12.79
N THR A 156 -16.83 17.63 -12.64
CA THR A 156 -17.52 18.05 -11.42
C THR A 156 -18.78 17.25 -11.15
N ASN A 157 -19.53 16.89 -12.21
CA ASN A 157 -20.74 16.08 -12.08
C ASN A 157 -20.44 14.67 -11.59
N VAL A 158 -19.38 14.06 -12.14
CA VAL A 158 -18.90 12.74 -11.68
C VAL A 158 -18.44 12.81 -10.22
N MET A 159 -17.75 13.87 -9.83
CA MET A 159 -17.34 14.06 -8.44
C MET A 159 -18.54 14.17 -7.48
N SER A 160 -19.60 14.84 -7.89
CA SER A 160 -20.83 14.96 -7.09
C SER A 160 -21.52 13.60 -6.97
N SER A 161 -21.57 12.82 -8.06
CA SER A 161 -22.12 11.46 -8.05
C SER A 161 -21.35 10.52 -7.15
N VAL A 162 -20.02 10.54 -7.24
CA VAL A 162 -19.13 9.74 -6.37
C VAL A 162 -19.33 10.12 -4.90
N ALA A 163 -19.46 11.41 -4.58
CA ALA A 163 -19.70 11.85 -3.22
C ALA A 163 -21.07 11.36 -2.69
N LEU A 164 -22.11 11.38 -3.53
CA LEU A 164 -23.43 10.86 -3.17
C LEU A 164 -23.40 9.33 -2.99
N MET A 165 -22.74 8.61 -3.89
CA MET A 165 -22.56 7.15 -3.75
C MET A 165 -21.79 6.77 -2.50
N LYS A 166 -20.71 7.51 -2.18
CA LYS A 166 -19.99 7.32 -0.95
C LYS A 166 -20.88 7.53 0.27
N PHE A 167 -21.66 8.61 0.28
CA PHE A 167 -22.61 8.88 1.36
C PHE A 167 -23.63 7.75 1.49
N THR A 168 -24.17 7.26 0.36
CA THR A 168 -25.14 6.14 0.35
C THR A 168 -24.49 4.86 0.88
N LYS A 169 -23.28 4.54 0.45
CA LYS A 169 -22.53 3.37 0.92
C LYS A 169 -22.26 3.43 2.42
N ASP A 170 -21.84 4.57 2.92
CA ASP A 170 -21.50 4.77 4.34
C ASP A 170 -22.75 4.77 5.25
N SER A 171 -23.88 5.37 4.77
CA SER A 171 -25.09 5.54 5.56
C SER A 171 -26.10 4.42 5.37
N HIS A 172 -26.19 3.87 4.17
CA HIS A 172 -27.19 2.88 3.73
C HIS A 172 -26.57 1.82 2.84
N PRO A 173 -25.65 0.97 3.34
CA PRO A 173 -24.90 0.00 2.51
C PRO A 173 -25.82 -0.96 1.74
N ILE A 174 -26.94 -1.39 2.33
CA ILE A 174 -27.90 -2.28 1.65
C ILE A 174 -28.49 -1.61 0.40
N ILE A 175 -28.78 -0.30 0.47
CA ILE A 175 -29.30 0.43 -0.70
C ILE A 175 -28.18 0.56 -1.75
N TYR A 176 -26.97 0.84 -1.33
CA TYR A 176 -25.84 0.95 -2.25
C TYR A 176 -25.59 -0.36 -3.02
N ASP A 177 -25.71 -1.50 -2.37
CA ASP A 177 -25.49 -2.82 -2.97
C ASP A 177 -26.58 -3.20 -3.99
N GLU A 178 -27.76 -2.56 -3.91
CA GLU A 178 -28.87 -2.76 -4.87
C GLU A 178 -28.81 -1.80 -6.07
N ILE A 179 -27.94 -0.77 -6.02
CA ILE A 179 -27.82 0.20 -7.13
C ILE A 179 -27.13 -0.45 -8.31
N SER A 180 -27.84 -0.54 -9.44
CA SER A 180 -27.28 -0.98 -10.71
C SER A 180 -26.71 0.20 -11.53
N GLU A 181 -27.48 1.28 -11.64
CA GLU A 181 -27.10 2.45 -12.41
C GLU A 181 -27.38 3.76 -11.68
N PHE A 182 -26.53 4.74 -11.98
CA PHE A 182 -26.66 6.10 -11.51
C PHE A 182 -26.64 7.05 -12.71
N VAL A 183 -27.82 7.51 -13.11
CA VAL A 183 -28.05 8.25 -14.36
C VAL A 183 -28.02 9.77 -14.08
N PHE A 184 -27.25 10.50 -14.86
CA PHE A 184 -27.25 11.96 -14.85
C PHE A 184 -28.12 12.50 -15.98
N ASN A 185 -29.22 13.14 -15.64
CA ASN A 185 -30.17 13.68 -16.59
C ASN A 185 -29.77 15.09 -17.10
N GLU A 186 -30.30 15.49 -18.26
CA GLU A 186 -30.07 16.81 -18.86
C GLU A 186 -30.51 17.95 -17.94
N ASN A 187 -31.48 17.73 -17.05
CA ASN A 187 -31.96 18.69 -16.07
C ASN A 187 -31.04 18.84 -14.84
N SER A 188 -29.84 18.25 -14.86
CA SER A 188 -28.92 18.16 -13.73
C SER A 188 -29.49 17.41 -12.51
N GLU A 189 -30.39 16.50 -12.75
CA GLU A 189 -30.97 15.60 -11.74
C GLU A 189 -30.31 14.22 -11.80
N TYR A 190 -30.31 13.52 -10.68
CA TYR A 190 -29.79 12.16 -10.57
C TYR A 190 -30.97 11.19 -10.44
N GLU A 191 -30.93 10.13 -11.23
CA GLU A 191 -31.85 9.01 -11.14
C GLU A 191 -31.07 7.75 -10.74
N ILE A 192 -31.62 7.02 -9.78
CA ILE A 192 -31.02 5.79 -9.27
C ILE A 192 -31.86 4.62 -9.75
N ILE A 193 -31.23 3.66 -10.42
CA ILE A 193 -31.84 2.43 -10.87
C ILE A 193 -31.29 1.31 -9.97
N LEU A 194 -32.21 0.59 -9.33
CA LEU A 194 -31.91 -0.54 -8.45
C LEU A 194 -31.88 -1.85 -9.22
#